data_e7baa2313350c8a662f0d759c93fa30d
#
_entry.id   e7baa2313350c8a662f0d759c93fa30d
#
_cell.length_a   1.000
_cell.length_b   1.000
_cell.length_c   1.000
_cell.angle_alpha   90.00
_cell.angle_beta   90.00
_cell.angle_gamma   90.00
#
_symmetry.space_group_name_H-M   'P 1'
#
loop_
_entity.id
_entity.type
_entity.pdbx_description
1 polymer ?
#
loop_
_entity_poly.entity_id
_entity_poly.type
_entity_poly.pdbx_seq_one_letter_code
_entity_poly.pdbx_strand_id
1 'polypeptide(L)'
;MLGEELNASEINNLGVVGDRAFALVDVETGQVVSAKNPKKWPDFFAYRAAYATPPEDGIMPAVWITLPSGQVVRSDQPDVDAVLSAALSRSVSLQVSAPESPVLEEYCPDNEGKDNEVIRAAMAGDAPVGTFFDYSTLHILTTSTIDQLRGLYPQGRFEVRRFRPNLVINTTGLEGFVENDWVGKTIRIGESVRVHITDPCPRCVMPTLAQGDLPKDNGIFSKGIAQNRVHVPFAGKALPSIGVYARVMSTGLVRRGDSVIIE
;
A
#
# COMPACT_ATOMS: atom_id res chain seq x y z
N MET A 1 -6.58 4.79 -4.80
CA MET A 1 -7.87 4.95 -4.10
C MET A 1 -7.69 4.59 -2.63
N LEU A 2 -8.55 5.07 -1.75
CA LEU A 2 -8.54 4.67 -0.34
C LEU A 2 -9.05 3.24 -0.21
N GLY A 3 -8.47 2.49 0.74
CA GLY A 3 -8.91 1.14 1.11
C GLY A 3 -9.89 1.17 2.30
N GLU A 4 -10.19 -0.01 2.81
CA GLU A 4 -11.06 -0.25 3.95
C GLU A 4 -10.34 -1.04 5.04
N GLU A 5 -10.87 -1.02 6.25
CA GLU A 5 -10.40 -1.85 7.37
C GLU A 5 -11.34 -3.03 7.55
N LEU A 6 -10.77 -4.23 7.71
CA LEU A 6 -11.52 -5.47 7.86
C LEU A 6 -11.29 -6.07 9.26
N ASN A 7 -12.32 -6.71 9.82
CA ASN A 7 -12.21 -7.47 11.07
C ASN A 7 -11.64 -8.87 10.87
N ALA A 8 -11.74 -9.40 9.67
CA ALA A 8 -11.18 -10.68 9.26
C ALA A 8 -10.89 -10.68 7.77
N SER A 9 -9.86 -11.39 7.35
CA SER A 9 -9.58 -11.63 5.93
C SER A 9 -8.82 -12.93 5.76
N GLU A 10 -9.05 -13.60 4.66
CA GLU A 10 -8.26 -14.74 4.23
C GLU A 10 -6.92 -14.26 3.67
N ILE A 11 -5.86 -14.98 4.02
CA ILE A 11 -4.51 -14.82 3.48
C ILE A 11 -4.22 -16.04 2.61
N ASN A 12 -4.00 -15.82 1.34
CA ASN A 12 -3.53 -16.83 0.39
C ASN A 12 -2.08 -16.56 -0.05
N ASN A 13 -1.56 -17.32 -1.00
CA ASN A 13 -0.19 -17.14 -1.51
C ASN A 13 0.06 -15.76 -2.17
N LEU A 14 -1.00 -15.03 -2.51
CA LEU A 14 -0.94 -13.69 -3.07
C LEU A 14 -1.14 -12.59 -2.01
N GLY A 15 -1.16 -12.93 -0.72
CA GLY A 15 -1.40 -11.97 0.36
C GLY A 15 -2.85 -11.95 0.82
N VAL A 16 -3.36 -10.77 1.16
CA VAL A 16 -4.77 -10.58 1.55
C VAL A 16 -5.67 -10.80 0.34
N VAL A 17 -6.62 -11.72 0.45
CA VAL A 17 -7.55 -12.03 -0.64
C VAL A 17 -8.29 -10.76 -1.06
N GLY A 18 -8.23 -10.44 -2.34
CA GLY A 18 -8.82 -9.24 -2.92
C GLY A 18 -7.96 -7.96 -2.84
N ASP A 19 -6.83 -7.97 -2.13
CA ASP A 19 -5.95 -6.80 -2.15
C ASP A 19 -5.35 -6.60 -3.54
N ARG A 20 -5.47 -5.36 -4.06
CA ARG A 20 -4.93 -4.94 -5.36
C ARG A 20 -5.34 -5.84 -6.55
N ALA A 21 -6.55 -6.43 -6.47
CA ALA A 21 -7.08 -7.22 -7.58
C ALA A 21 -7.49 -6.35 -8.78
N PHE A 22 -7.67 -5.04 -8.58
CA PHE A 22 -8.02 -4.09 -9.62
C PHE A 22 -7.02 -2.94 -9.65
N ALA A 23 -6.67 -2.48 -10.85
CA ALA A 23 -5.93 -1.24 -11.04
C ALA A 23 -6.43 -0.48 -12.29
N LEU A 24 -6.18 0.82 -12.31
CA LEU A 24 -6.30 1.61 -13.53
C LEU A 24 -4.98 1.58 -14.29
N VAL A 25 -5.07 1.48 -15.59
CA VAL A 25 -3.94 1.60 -16.51
C VAL A 25 -4.18 2.83 -17.40
N ASP A 26 -3.18 3.67 -17.51
CA ASP A 26 -3.15 4.80 -18.43
C ASP A 26 -3.09 4.28 -19.87
N VAL A 27 -4.10 4.54 -20.67
CA VAL A 27 -4.22 3.99 -22.03
C VAL A 27 -3.12 4.51 -22.96
N GLU A 28 -2.64 5.75 -22.75
CA GLU A 28 -1.61 6.34 -23.59
C GLU A 28 -0.22 5.74 -23.34
N THR A 29 0.09 5.39 -22.09
CA THR A 29 1.43 4.96 -21.69
C THR A 29 1.53 3.49 -21.32
N GLY A 30 0.41 2.81 -21.10
CA GLY A 30 0.35 1.44 -20.60
C GLY A 30 0.78 1.29 -19.13
N GLN A 31 1.02 2.42 -18.43
CA GLN A 31 1.50 2.41 -17.04
C GLN A 31 0.36 2.29 -16.04
N VAL A 32 0.64 1.64 -14.92
CA VAL A 32 -0.31 1.54 -13.82
C VAL A 32 -0.47 2.89 -13.13
N VAL A 33 -1.72 3.34 -12.99
CA VAL A 33 -2.08 4.60 -12.33
C VAL A 33 -1.77 4.51 -10.84
N SER A 34 -1.01 5.47 -10.34
CA SER A 34 -0.60 5.49 -8.95
C SER A 34 -0.58 6.89 -8.35
N ALA A 35 -1.04 7.01 -7.10
CA ALA A 35 -0.89 8.22 -6.29
C ALA A 35 0.59 8.59 -6.01
N LYS A 36 1.54 7.73 -6.35
CA LYS A 36 2.98 8.00 -6.26
C LYS A 36 3.42 9.10 -7.26
N ASN A 37 2.64 9.37 -8.31
CA ASN A 37 2.81 10.55 -9.16
C ASN A 37 1.63 11.54 -8.99
N PRO A 38 1.61 12.34 -7.92
CA PRO A 38 0.49 13.24 -7.63
C PRO A 38 0.37 14.42 -8.60
N LYS A 39 1.39 14.70 -9.42
CA LYS A 39 1.31 15.72 -10.48
C LYS A 39 0.51 15.22 -11.67
N LYS A 40 0.64 13.95 -12.01
CA LYS A 40 -0.11 13.31 -13.10
C LYS A 40 -1.50 12.87 -12.66
N TRP A 41 -1.63 12.39 -11.41
CA TRP A 41 -2.84 11.85 -10.82
C TRP A 41 -3.20 12.60 -9.53
N PRO A 42 -3.60 13.89 -9.64
CA PRO A 42 -3.97 14.66 -8.46
C PRO A 42 -5.20 14.05 -7.79
N ASP A 43 -5.29 14.21 -6.48
CA ASP A 43 -6.43 13.82 -5.66
C ASP A 43 -6.88 12.35 -5.78
N PHE A 44 -5.96 11.46 -6.20
CA PHE A 44 -6.29 10.04 -6.40
C PHE A 44 -6.78 9.35 -5.11
N PHE A 45 -6.46 9.89 -3.94
CA PHE A 45 -7.01 9.43 -2.66
C PHE A 45 -8.40 10.00 -2.32
N ALA A 46 -8.97 10.86 -3.14
CA ALA A 46 -10.38 11.24 -3.03
C ALA A 46 -11.33 10.15 -3.59
N TYR A 47 -10.80 9.24 -4.41
CA TYR A 47 -11.53 8.06 -4.87
C TYR A 47 -11.51 6.98 -3.80
N ARG A 48 -12.62 6.24 -3.64
CA ARG A 48 -12.77 5.10 -2.74
C ARG A 48 -13.21 3.88 -3.52
N ALA A 49 -12.78 2.72 -3.11
CA ALA A 49 -13.26 1.47 -3.68
C ALA A 49 -13.56 0.48 -2.55
N ALA A 50 -14.66 -0.26 -2.70
CA ALA A 50 -15.06 -1.34 -1.80
C ALA A 50 -15.67 -2.47 -2.62
N TYR A 51 -15.48 -3.71 -2.19
CA TYR A 51 -16.11 -4.85 -2.82
C TYR A 51 -17.63 -4.82 -2.67
N ALA A 52 -18.36 -5.23 -3.70
CA ALA A 52 -19.82 -5.36 -3.64
C ALA A 52 -20.28 -6.51 -2.72
N THR A 53 -19.47 -7.56 -2.64
CA THR A 53 -19.57 -8.67 -1.68
C THR A 53 -18.16 -9.03 -1.22
N PRO A 54 -17.98 -9.69 -0.06
CA PRO A 54 -16.63 -10.12 0.35
C PRO A 54 -15.95 -10.95 -0.74
N PRO A 55 -14.67 -10.69 -1.06
CA PRO A 55 -13.91 -11.53 -1.98
C PRO A 55 -13.61 -12.88 -1.33
N GLU A 56 -13.60 -13.92 -2.16
CA GLU A 56 -13.20 -15.28 -1.80
C GLU A 56 -12.04 -15.73 -2.69
N ASP A 57 -11.26 -16.72 -2.26
CA ASP A 57 -10.15 -17.21 -3.07
C ASP A 57 -10.65 -17.74 -4.41
N GLY A 58 -10.07 -17.24 -5.49
CA GLY A 58 -10.49 -17.55 -6.87
C GLY A 58 -11.75 -16.82 -7.36
N ILE A 59 -12.45 -16.04 -6.51
CA ILE A 59 -13.66 -15.29 -6.89
C ILE A 59 -13.48 -13.82 -6.52
N MET A 60 -13.26 -12.96 -7.52
CA MET A 60 -13.15 -11.51 -7.35
C MET A 60 -14.46 -10.83 -7.73
N PRO A 61 -15.29 -10.43 -6.75
CA PRO A 61 -16.53 -9.71 -7.04
C PRO A 61 -16.25 -8.33 -7.64
N ALA A 62 -17.28 -7.74 -8.24
CA ALA A 62 -17.20 -6.36 -8.66
C ALA A 62 -16.94 -5.42 -7.48
N VAL A 63 -16.33 -4.27 -7.76
CA VAL A 63 -16.11 -3.21 -6.78
C VAL A 63 -17.00 -2.00 -7.09
N TRP A 64 -17.51 -1.38 -6.02
CA TRP A 64 -18.10 -0.04 -6.08
C TRP A 64 -16.98 0.98 -5.99
N ILE A 65 -16.93 1.92 -6.93
CA ILE A 65 -15.97 2.99 -6.97
C ILE A 65 -16.70 4.31 -6.76
N THR A 66 -16.41 5.00 -5.66
CA THR A 66 -16.94 6.33 -5.37
C THR A 66 -15.96 7.39 -5.84
N LEU A 67 -16.42 8.26 -6.72
CA LEU A 67 -15.66 9.37 -7.28
C LEU A 67 -15.66 10.59 -6.32
N PRO A 68 -14.75 11.56 -6.48
CA PRO A 68 -14.75 12.80 -5.69
C PRO A 68 -16.05 13.60 -5.78
N SER A 69 -16.79 13.47 -6.87
CA SER A 69 -18.12 14.09 -7.07
C SER A 69 -19.22 13.49 -6.19
N GLY A 70 -18.96 12.33 -5.56
CA GLY A 70 -19.97 11.52 -4.89
C GLY A 70 -20.68 10.51 -5.81
N GLN A 71 -20.45 10.57 -7.12
CA GLN A 71 -20.96 9.55 -8.03
C GLN A 71 -20.36 8.18 -7.70
N VAL A 72 -21.19 7.14 -7.76
CA VAL A 72 -20.76 5.76 -7.54
C VAL A 72 -20.92 4.98 -8.84
N VAL A 73 -19.88 4.26 -9.24
CA VAL A 73 -19.89 3.37 -10.39
C VAL A 73 -19.48 1.97 -9.98
N ARG A 74 -19.89 0.98 -10.74
CA ARG A 74 -19.53 -0.42 -10.49
C ARG A 74 -18.52 -0.89 -11.53
N SER A 75 -17.53 -1.68 -11.13
CA SER A 75 -16.41 -2.08 -11.99
C SER A 75 -16.82 -2.92 -13.22
N ASP A 76 -17.97 -3.56 -13.18
CA ASP A 76 -18.49 -4.41 -14.26
C ASP A 76 -19.53 -3.70 -15.15
N GLN A 77 -19.80 -2.41 -14.94
CA GLN A 77 -20.69 -1.68 -15.84
C GLN A 77 -19.98 -1.33 -17.17
N PRO A 78 -20.70 -1.35 -18.30
CA PRO A 78 -20.08 -1.24 -19.63
C PRO A 78 -19.32 0.09 -19.89
N ASP A 79 -19.69 1.16 -19.22
CA ASP A 79 -19.13 2.50 -19.39
C ASP A 79 -18.15 2.92 -18.29
N VAL A 80 -17.71 1.99 -17.43
CA VAL A 80 -16.84 2.29 -16.28
C VAL A 80 -15.56 3.03 -16.69
N ASP A 81 -14.90 2.58 -17.76
CA ASP A 81 -13.66 3.20 -18.25
C ASP A 81 -13.90 4.63 -18.74
N ALA A 82 -15.02 4.87 -19.42
CA ALA A 82 -15.39 6.22 -19.88
C ALA A 82 -15.67 7.17 -18.71
N VAL A 83 -16.42 6.70 -17.70
CA VAL A 83 -16.71 7.49 -16.50
C VAL A 83 -15.44 7.81 -15.71
N LEU A 84 -14.57 6.82 -15.49
CA LEU A 84 -13.31 7.00 -14.77
C LEU A 84 -12.34 7.91 -15.55
N SER A 85 -12.28 7.77 -16.87
CA SER A 85 -11.47 8.63 -17.74
C SER A 85 -11.92 10.10 -17.68
N ALA A 86 -13.23 10.32 -17.73
CA ALA A 86 -13.79 11.67 -17.58
C ALA A 86 -13.47 12.28 -16.22
N ALA A 87 -13.63 11.52 -15.14
CA ALA A 87 -13.36 11.97 -13.77
C ALA A 87 -11.88 12.28 -13.53
N LEU A 88 -10.96 11.53 -14.16
CA LEU A 88 -9.51 11.72 -14.06
C LEU A 88 -8.95 12.70 -15.11
N SER A 89 -9.78 13.15 -16.07
CA SER A 89 -9.36 13.96 -17.23
C SER A 89 -8.22 13.32 -18.03
N ARG A 90 -8.16 11.98 -18.05
CA ARG A 90 -7.19 11.15 -18.75
C ARG A 90 -7.79 9.82 -19.15
N SER A 91 -7.39 9.32 -20.30
CA SER A 91 -7.84 8.00 -20.79
C SER A 91 -7.26 6.90 -19.93
N VAL A 92 -8.13 6.19 -19.20
CA VAL A 92 -7.75 5.06 -18.34
C VAL A 92 -8.64 3.85 -18.60
N SER A 93 -8.12 2.67 -18.31
CA SER A 93 -8.85 1.41 -18.37
C SER A 93 -8.73 0.68 -17.04
N LEU A 94 -9.84 0.15 -16.52
CA LEU A 94 -9.87 -0.66 -15.32
C LEU A 94 -9.49 -2.11 -15.66
N GLN A 95 -8.42 -2.60 -15.03
CA GLN A 95 -7.87 -3.92 -15.30
C GLN A 95 -7.94 -4.82 -14.07
N VAL A 96 -8.11 -6.14 -14.29
CA VAL A 96 -8.12 -7.20 -13.27
C VAL A 96 -6.86 -8.07 -13.31
N SER A 97 -5.97 -7.84 -14.27
CA SER A 97 -4.66 -8.48 -14.37
C SER A 97 -3.64 -7.44 -14.82
N ALA A 98 -2.46 -7.51 -14.22
CA ALA A 98 -1.38 -6.60 -14.57
C ALA A 98 -0.88 -6.86 -15.99
N PRO A 99 -0.39 -5.83 -16.70
CA PRO A 99 0.40 -6.00 -17.92
C PRO A 99 1.58 -6.96 -17.70
N GLU A 100 2.14 -7.51 -18.78
CA GLU A 100 3.28 -8.45 -18.70
C GLU A 100 4.49 -7.86 -17.97
N SER A 101 4.76 -6.57 -18.17
CA SER A 101 5.83 -5.83 -17.49
C SER A 101 5.27 -4.54 -16.90
N PRO A 102 4.55 -4.62 -15.75
CA PRO A 102 3.89 -3.47 -15.19
C PRO A 102 4.90 -2.44 -14.67
N VAL A 103 4.68 -1.18 -15.02
CA VAL A 103 5.50 -0.03 -14.62
C VAL A 103 4.60 1.03 -14.01
N LEU A 104 5.09 1.69 -12.98
CA LEU A 104 4.48 2.87 -12.42
C LEU A 104 5.46 4.05 -12.38
N GLU A 105 4.91 5.23 -12.24
CA GLU A 105 5.67 6.46 -12.01
C GLU A 105 5.61 6.84 -10.54
N GLU A 106 6.76 7.21 -9.95
CA GLU A 106 6.81 7.62 -8.55
C GLU A 106 7.73 8.81 -8.30
N TYR A 107 7.37 9.57 -7.27
CA TYR A 107 8.21 10.58 -6.64
C TYR A 107 8.77 10.05 -5.33
N CYS A 108 10.08 10.13 -5.17
CA CYS A 108 10.78 9.80 -3.94
C CYS A 108 11.31 11.09 -3.32
N PRO A 109 10.78 11.56 -2.18
CA PRO A 109 11.21 12.82 -1.54
C PRO A 109 12.68 12.80 -1.06
N ASP A 110 13.27 11.61 -0.95
CA ASP A 110 14.66 11.42 -0.48
C ASP A 110 15.70 11.45 -1.61
N ASN A 111 15.32 11.73 -2.84
CA ASN A 111 16.28 11.89 -3.93
C ASN A 111 17.04 13.22 -3.76
N GLU A 112 18.24 13.13 -3.20
CA GLU A 112 19.16 14.26 -2.96
C GLU A 112 19.26 15.17 -4.21
N GLY A 113 18.67 16.37 -4.11
CA GLY A 113 18.69 17.36 -5.21
C GLY A 113 17.80 17.08 -6.41
N LYS A 114 16.99 16.00 -6.36
CA LYS A 114 16.07 15.58 -7.43
C LYS A 114 14.61 15.51 -7.01
N ASP A 115 14.19 16.33 -6.08
CA ASP A 115 12.86 16.36 -5.46
C ASP A 115 11.68 16.48 -6.47
N ASN A 116 11.97 16.73 -7.73
CA ASN A 116 10.99 16.86 -8.79
C ASN A 116 11.13 15.81 -9.90
N GLU A 117 12.03 14.85 -9.77
CA GLU A 117 12.24 13.83 -10.79
C GLU A 117 11.25 12.67 -10.61
N VAL A 118 10.54 12.34 -11.68
CA VAL A 118 9.69 11.15 -11.74
C VAL A 118 10.55 9.96 -12.10
N ILE A 119 10.52 8.95 -11.27
CA ILE A 119 11.18 7.67 -11.51
C ILE A 119 10.15 6.70 -12.10
N ARG A 120 10.53 5.98 -13.15
CA ARG A 120 9.80 4.82 -13.65
C ARG A 120 10.28 3.58 -12.93
N ALA A 121 9.41 2.98 -12.14
CA ALA A 121 9.71 1.78 -11.36
C ALA A 121 8.97 0.57 -11.93
N ALA A 122 9.69 -0.52 -12.14
CA ALA A 122 9.08 -1.82 -12.40
C ALA A 122 8.30 -2.26 -11.15
N MET A 123 7.14 -2.86 -11.36
CA MET A 123 6.32 -3.40 -10.29
C MET A 123 6.62 -4.89 -10.06
N ALA A 124 5.99 -5.46 -9.04
CA ALA A 124 6.05 -6.88 -8.69
C ALA A 124 7.46 -7.41 -8.39
N GLY A 125 8.31 -6.60 -7.72
CA GLY A 125 9.70 -6.99 -7.44
C GLY A 125 9.84 -8.34 -6.72
N ASP A 126 9.11 -8.56 -5.63
CA ASP A 126 9.03 -9.82 -4.87
C ASP A 126 7.64 -10.47 -4.93
N ALA A 127 6.68 -9.81 -5.56
CA ALA A 127 5.33 -10.32 -5.75
C ALA A 127 5.20 -11.17 -7.02
N PRO A 128 4.22 -12.08 -7.11
CA PRO A 128 3.98 -12.87 -8.29
C PRO A 128 3.69 -12.02 -9.54
N VAL A 129 4.16 -12.50 -10.69
CA VAL A 129 3.88 -11.88 -11.99
C VAL A 129 2.37 -11.85 -12.25
N GLY A 130 1.90 -10.80 -12.90
CA GLY A 130 0.46 -10.62 -13.22
C GLY A 130 -0.34 -9.94 -12.11
N THR A 131 0.33 -9.52 -11.01
CA THR A 131 -0.29 -8.78 -9.90
C THR A 131 0.00 -7.28 -9.97
N PHE A 132 -0.80 -6.48 -9.24
CA PHE A 132 -0.61 -5.04 -9.14
C PHE A 132 0.14 -4.60 -7.88
N PHE A 133 0.90 -5.51 -7.26
CA PHE A 133 1.75 -5.13 -6.13
C PHE A 133 2.97 -4.34 -6.61
N ASP A 134 3.35 -3.32 -5.83
CA ASP A 134 4.54 -2.52 -6.13
C ASP A 134 5.81 -3.36 -5.99
N TYR A 135 5.92 -4.08 -4.86
CA TYR A 135 7.09 -4.88 -4.52
C TYR A 135 6.69 -6.22 -3.90
N SER A 136 6.04 -6.25 -2.73
CA SER A 136 5.69 -7.47 -2.00
C SER A 136 4.18 -7.56 -1.76
N THR A 137 3.69 -8.76 -1.49
CA THR A 137 2.26 -9.05 -1.30
C THR A 137 1.72 -8.58 0.05
N LEU A 138 2.58 -8.41 1.06
CA LEU A 138 2.19 -7.94 2.38
C LEU A 138 3.09 -6.80 2.85
N HIS A 139 2.47 -5.79 3.43
CA HIS A 139 3.10 -4.72 4.21
C HIS A 139 2.57 -4.76 5.63
N ILE A 140 3.47 -4.88 6.60
CA ILE A 140 3.18 -4.97 8.03
C ILE A 140 3.71 -3.74 8.73
N LEU A 141 2.91 -3.18 9.64
CA LEU A 141 3.22 -2.02 10.44
C LEU A 141 2.91 -2.30 11.91
N THR A 142 3.65 -1.68 12.83
CA THR A 142 3.40 -1.81 14.27
C THR A 142 2.81 -0.54 14.88
N THR A 143 2.12 -0.69 16.01
CA THR A 143 1.61 0.47 16.76
C THR A 143 2.74 1.27 17.39
N SER A 144 3.83 0.62 17.84
CA SER A 144 5.01 1.32 18.38
C SER A 144 5.66 2.25 17.35
N THR A 145 5.72 1.84 16.08
CA THR A 145 6.21 2.69 14.98
C THR A 145 5.34 3.93 14.80
N ILE A 146 4.02 3.81 14.84
CA ILE A 146 3.12 4.96 14.76
C ILE A 146 3.32 5.91 15.95
N ASP A 147 3.48 5.37 17.16
CA ASP A 147 3.70 6.17 18.36
C ASP A 147 5.08 6.85 18.35
N GLN A 148 6.11 6.17 17.88
CA GLN A 148 7.43 6.78 17.64
C GLN A 148 7.36 7.95 16.67
N LEU A 149 6.67 7.80 15.54
CA LEU A 149 6.48 8.87 14.56
C LEU A 149 5.73 10.07 15.13
N ARG A 150 4.71 9.84 15.97
CA ARG A 150 3.98 10.88 16.69
C ARG A 150 4.89 11.64 17.68
N GLY A 151 5.78 10.91 18.35
CA GLY A 151 6.81 11.52 19.22
C GLY A 151 7.79 12.40 18.46
N LEU A 152 8.24 11.96 17.28
CA LEU A 152 9.20 12.70 16.44
C LEU A 152 8.60 13.97 15.82
N TYR A 153 7.33 13.97 15.48
CA TYR A 153 6.63 15.12 14.92
C TYR A 153 5.20 15.21 15.46
N PRO A 154 4.99 15.78 16.66
CA PRO A 154 3.69 15.81 17.34
C PRO A 154 2.57 16.54 16.58
N GLN A 155 2.92 17.48 15.70
CA GLN A 155 1.94 18.18 14.86
C GLN A 155 1.45 17.34 13.67
N GLY A 156 2.20 16.29 13.30
CA GLY A 156 1.87 15.41 12.19
C GLY A 156 0.75 14.43 12.56
N ARG A 157 -0.24 14.32 11.70
CA ARG A 157 -1.28 13.29 11.86
C ARG A 157 -0.78 11.96 11.31
N PHE A 158 -0.04 11.19 12.13
CA PHE A 158 0.41 9.84 11.80
C PHE A 158 -0.70 8.83 12.07
N GLU A 159 -1.49 8.58 11.06
CA GLU A 159 -2.52 7.56 11.06
C GLU A 159 -2.12 6.39 10.15
N VAL A 160 -2.49 5.18 10.54
CA VAL A 160 -2.16 3.93 9.84
C VAL A 160 -2.45 4.02 8.34
N ARG A 161 -3.59 4.60 7.95
CA ARG A 161 -4.01 4.73 6.55
C ARG A 161 -3.03 5.48 5.65
N ARG A 162 -2.17 6.39 6.20
CA ARG A 162 -1.12 7.05 5.40
C ARG A 162 -0.10 6.06 4.84
N PHE A 163 0.13 4.99 5.57
CA PHE A 163 1.15 3.98 5.24
C PHE A 163 0.59 2.80 4.47
N ARG A 164 -0.74 2.59 4.48
CA ARG A 164 -1.46 1.54 3.74
C ARG A 164 -0.93 0.12 4.03
N PRO A 165 -0.76 -0.27 5.29
CA PRO A 165 -0.38 -1.63 5.61
C PRO A 165 -1.54 -2.60 5.34
N ASN A 166 -1.20 -3.87 5.08
CA ASN A 166 -2.15 -4.97 5.09
C ASN A 166 -2.47 -5.42 6.52
N LEU A 167 -1.46 -5.42 7.38
CA LEU A 167 -1.57 -5.85 8.76
C LEU A 167 -0.97 -4.82 9.70
N VAL A 168 -1.67 -4.55 10.80
CA VAL A 168 -1.17 -3.71 11.89
C VAL A 168 -1.05 -4.55 13.14
N ILE A 169 0.17 -4.67 13.66
CA ILE A 169 0.45 -5.47 14.85
C ILE A 169 0.52 -4.54 16.05
N ASN A 170 -0.29 -4.86 17.06
CA ASN A 170 -0.26 -4.17 18.34
C ASN A 170 0.99 -4.61 19.12
N THR A 171 1.87 -3.66 19.40
CA THR A 171 3.11 -3.86 20.14
C THR A 171 3.14 -3.00 21.42
N THR A 172 2.01 -2.96 22.12
CA THR A 172 1.87 -2.19 23.38
C THR A 172 3.00 -2.53 24.36
N GLY A 173 3.66 -1.47 24.86
CA GLY A 173 4.79 -1.61 25.78
C GLY A 173 6.17 -1.76 25.11
N LEU A 174 6.21 -1.81 23.77
CA LEU A 174 7.45 -1.68 23.01
C LEU A 174 7.59 -0.26 22.46
N GLU A 175 8.82 0.20 22.26
CA GLU A 175 9.13 1.54 21.73
C GLU A 175 9.96 1.48 20.46
N GLY A 176 9.79 2.47 19.60
CA GLY A 176 10.57 2.60 18.37
C GLY A 176 10.05 1.80 17.19
N PHE A 177 10.91 1.60 16.23
CA PHE A 177 10.62 0.91 14.95
C PHE A 177 10.92 -0.60 15.07
N VAL A 178 10.20 -1.27 15.97
CA VAL A 178 10.51 -2.65 16.40
C VAL A 178 10.44 -3.68 15.28
N GLU A 179 9.61 -3.46 14.28
CA GLU A 179 9.50 -4.36 13.13
C GLU A 179 10.78 -4.41 12.27
N ASN A 180 11.68 -3.44 12.37
CA ASN A 180 12.97 -3.50 11.67
C ASN A 180 13.79 -4.73 12.09
N ASP A 181 13.68 -5.14 13.36
CA ASP A 181 14.39 -6.30 13.91
C ASP A 181 13.74 -7.65 13.53
N TRP A 182 12.62 -7.59 12.81
CA TRP A 182 11.92 -8.79 12.35
C TRP A 182 12.38 -9.25 10.96
N VAL A 183 13.14 -8.42 10.24
CA VAL A 183 13.68 -8.79 8.93
C VAL A 183 14.49 -10.08 9.02
N GLY A 184 14.20 -11.03 8.15
CA GLY A 184 14.76 -12.36 8.15
C GLY A 184 14.09 -13.37 9.10
N LYS A 185 13.12 -12.94 9.89
CA LYS A 185 12.35 -13.82 10.80
C LYS A 185 11.02 -14.22 10.18
N THR A 186 10.45 -15.28 10.72
CA THR A 186 9.07 -15.69 10.42
C THR A 186 8.18 -15.26 11.58
N ILE A 187 7.00 -14.77 11.29
CA ILE A 187 5.97 -14.52 12.31
C ILE A 187 4.76 -15.40 12.03
N ARG A 188 4.20 -15.94 13.11
CA ARG A 188 2.93 -16.66 13.09
C ARG A 188 1.82 -15.75 13.58
N ILE A 189 0.72 -15.70 12.82
CA ILE A 189 -0.46 -14.88 13.10
C ILE A 189 -1.65 -15.84 13.30
N GLY A 190 -2.28 -15.75 14.46
CA GLY A 190 -3.33 -16.70 14.84
C GLY A 190 -2.83 -18.14 14.88
N GLU A 191 -3.65 -19.08 14.37
CA GLU A 191 -3.36 -20.52 14.45
C GLU A 191 -2.48 -21.01 13.29
N SER A 192 -2.72 -20.52 12.06
CA SER A 192 -2.20 -21.17 10.84
C SER A 192 -1.33 -20.27 9.96
N VAL A 193 -1.57 -18.95 9.94
CA VAL A 193 -0.88 -18.06 9.01
C VAL A 193 0.56 -17.85 9.47
N ARG A 194 1.50 -18.08 8.56
CA ARG A 194 2.91 -17.73 8.73
C ARG A 194 3.37 -16.84 7.60
N VAL A 195 4.11 -15.80 7.94
CA VAL A 195 4.71 -14.89 6.97
C VAL A 195 6.19 -14.70 7.30
N HIS A 196 7.02 -14.70 6.29
CA HIS A 196 8.45 -14.40 6.39
C HIS A 196 8.69 -12.93 6.08
N ILE A 197 9.34 -12.22 7.00
CA ILE A 197 9.67 -10.79 6.83
C ILE A 197 10.90 -10.69 5.94
N THR A 198 10.74 -10.06 4.78
CA THR A 198 11.79 -10.01 3.76
C THR A 198 12.65 -8.74 3.84
N ASP A 199 12.02 -7.59 3.90
CA ASP A 199 12.70 -6.31 3.76
C ASP A 199 12.02 -5.20 4.57
N PRO A 200 12.74 -4.13 4.97
CA PRO A 200 12.10 -2.88 5.35
C PRO A 200 11.31 -2.28 4.18
N CYS A 201 10.22 -1.56 4.47
CA CYS A 201 9.39 -0.93 3.45
C CYS A 201 9.79 0.53 3.22
N PRO A 202 10.60 0.85 2.18
CA PRO A 202 10.97 2.23 1.88
C PRO A 202 9.76 3.03 1.44
N ARG A 203 9.74 4.30 1.81
CA ARG A 203 8.57 5.16 1.62
C ARG A 203 8.80 6.21 0.53
N CYS A 204 7.80 6.30 -0.35
CA CYS A 204 7.68 7.37 -1.35
C CYS A 204 6.85 8.56 -0.83
N VAL A 205 6.42 9.45 -1.72
CA VAL A 205 5.64 10.65 -1.41
C VAL A 205 4.23 10.35 -0.81
N MET A 206 3.67 9.17 -1.04
CA MET A 206 2.26 8.87 -0.72
C MET A 206 1.82 9.19 0.72
N PRO A 207 2.62 8.90 1.78
CA PRO A 207 2.22 9.23 3.15
C PRO A 207 2.03 10.73 3.40
N THR A 208 2.63 11.62 2.59
CA THR A 208 2.52 13.07 2.73
C THR A 208 1.29 13.66 2.08
N LEU A 209 0.62 12.91 1.21
CA LEU A 209 -0.53 13.39 0.44
C LEU A 209 -1.79 13.54 1.30
N ALA A 210 -2.72 14.36 0.85
CA ALA A 210 -4.05 14.43 1.42
C ALA A 210 -4.78 13.07 1.23
N GLN A 211 -5.47 12.60 2.28
CA GLN A 211 -6.19 11.31 2.28
C GLN A 211 -7.47 11.45 3.12
N GLY A 212 -8.61 11.65 2.45
CA GLY A 212 -9.86 11.93 3.15
C GLY A 212 -9.77 13.22 3.97
N ASP A 213 -9.92 13.11 5.29
CA ASP A 213 -9.78 14.24 6.24
C ASP A 213 -8.33 14.54 6.65
N LEU A 214 -7.36 13.74 6.23
CA LEU A 214 -5.95 14.00 6.48
C LEU A 214 -5.40 15.03 5.50
N PRO A 215 -4.85 16.16 5.99
CA PRO A 215 -4.28 17.17 5.10
C PRO A 215 -2.98 16.67 4.45
N LYS A 216 -2.60 17.26 3.33
CA LYS A 216 -1.25 17.16 2.79
C LYS A 216 -0.26 17.75 3.81
N ASP A 217 0.80 16.99 4.14
CA ASP A 217 1.81 17.40 5.10
C ASP A 217 3.18 16.79 4.76
N ASN A 218 4.07 17.60 4.23
CA ASN A 218 5.44 17.18 3.89
C ASN A 218 6.29 16.89 5.15
N GLY A 219 5.92 17.42 6.33
CA GLY A 219 6.56 17.11 7.60
C GLY A 219 6.45 15.64 8.00
N ILE A 220 5.41 14.94 7.53
CA ILE A 220 5.28 13.49 7.70
C ILE A 220 6.52 12.75 7.18
N PHE A 221 7.05 13.16 6.02
CA PHE A 221 8.27 12.56 5.51
C PHE A 221 9.52 13.14 6.19
N SER A 222 9.73 14.44 6.11
CA SER A 222 11.01 15.07 6.50
C SER A 222 11.29 15.00 8.00
N LYS A 223 10.27 15.07 8.85
CA LYS A 223 10.41 15.07 10.33
C LYS A 223 10.14 13.71 10.96
N GLY A 224 9.37 12.85 10.30
CA GLY A 224 9.02 11.52 10.78
C GLY A 224 9.76 10.42 10.03
N ILE A 225 9.33 10.10 8.82
CA ILE A 225 9.79 8.93 8.05
C ILE A 225 11.31 8.96 7.83
N ALA A 226 11.87 10.11 7.49
CA ALA A 226 13.30 10.28 7.22
C ALA A 226 14.21 9.96 8.42
N GLN A 227 13.66 9.90 9.64
CA GLN A 227 14.40 9.55 10.85
C GLN A 227 14.65 8.04 10.98
N ASN A 228 13.92 7.20 10.26
CA ASN A 228 14.13 5.75 10.23
C ASN A 228 14.78 5.32 8.91
N ARG A 229 16.10 5.52 8.80
CA ARG A 229 16.88 5.05 7.65
C ARG A 229 17.52 3.72 7.96
N VAL A 230 17.06 2.68 7.28
CA VAL A 230 17.56 1.31 7.44
C VAL A 230 18.03 0.76 6.11
N HIS A 231 18.98 -0.20 6.16
CA HIS A 231 19.47 -0.86 4.96
C HIS A 231 18.33 -1.65 4.29
N VAL A 232 18.10 -1.38 3.02
CA VAL A 232 17.09 -2.06 2.20
C VAL A 232 17.83 -2.95 1.20
N PRO A 233 17.81 -4.29 1.38
CA PRO A 233 18.62 -5.22 0.60
C PRO A 233 18.44 -5.09 -0.91
N PHE A 234 17.20 -5.05 -1.40
CA PHE A 234 16.93 -4.93 -2.84
C PHE A 234 17.38 -3.60 -3.46
N ALA A 235 17.53 -2.55 -2.64
CA ALA A 235 18.02 -1.24 -3.09
C ALA A 235 19.53 -1.08 -2.89
N GLY A 236 20.19 -1.97 -2.12
CA GLY A 236 21.61 -1.94 -1.81
C GLY A 236 22.07 -0.72 -1.01
N LYS A 237 21.15 0.00 -0.34
CA LYS A 237 21.45 1.23 0.41
C LYS A 237 20.44 1.46 1.55
N ALA A 238 20.80 2.38 2.47
CA ALA A 238 19.88 2.80 3.52
C ALA A 238 18.84 3.78 2.97
N LEU A 239 17.55 3.47 3.20
CA LEU A 239 16.42 4.28 2.76
C LEU A 239 15.47 4.58 3.92
N PRO A 240 14.77 5.73 3.89
CA PRO A 240 13.68 6.03 4.82
C PRO A 240 12.58 4.99 4.69
N SER A 241 12.36 4.19 5.75
CA SER A 241 11.46 3.04 5.72
C SER A 241 10.52 3.06 6.91
N ILE A 242 9.27 2.67 6.69
CA ILE A 242 8.24 2.50 7.73
C ILE A 242 7.46 1.23 7.45
N GLY A 243 7.47 0.33 8.43
CA GLY A 243 6.96 -1.02 8.30
C GLY A 243 7.90 -1.93 7.53
N VAL A 244 7.47 -3.15 7.34
CA VAL A 244 8.24 -4.21 6.67
C VAL A 244 7.39 -4.94 5.63
N TYR A 245 8.06 -5.45 4.61
CA TYR A 245 7.48 -6.35 3.64
C TYR A 245 7.53 -7.79 4.12
N ALA A 246 6.58 -8.59 3.69
CA ALA A 246 6.53 -9.99 4.04
C ALA A 246 5.98 -10.85 2.90
N ARG A 247 6.43 -12.11 2.88
CA ARG A 247 5.96 -13.17 1.97
C ARG A 247 5.15 -14.20 2.77
N VAL A 248 4.05 -14.66 2.21
CA VAL A 248 3.22 -15.71 2.81
C VAL A 248 3.93 -17.06 2.74
N MET A 249 4.03 -17.74 3.88
CA MET A 249 4.58 -19.09 4.02
C MET A 249 3.50 -20.14 4.27
N SER A 250 2.44 -19.75 4.99
CA SER A 250 1.26 -20.58 5.21
C SER A 250 0.02 -19.74 5.19
N THR A 251 -0.99 -20.23 4.49
CA THR A 251 -2.28 -19.54 4.26
C THR A 251 -3.26 -19.76 5.42
N GLY A 252 -4.32 -19.00 5.45
CA GLY A 252 -5.40 -19.16 6.44
C GLY A 252 -6.15 -17.88 6.70
N LEU A 253 -7.03 -17.91 7.67
CA LEU A 253 -7.85 -16.80 8.08
C LEU A 253 -7.18 -16.02 9.21
N VAL A 254 -7.07 -14.71 9.06
CA VAL A 254 -6.59 -13.77 10.08
C VAL A 254 -7.77 -12.94 10.57
N ARG A 255 -7.85 -12.77 11.89
CA ARG A 255 -8.87 -11.97 12.57
C ARG A 255 -8.24 -10.89 13.41
N ARG A 256 -8.94 -9.79 13.55
CA ARG A 256 -8.58 -8.75 14.52
C ARG A 256 -8.54 -9.36 15.93
N GLY A 257 -7.40 -9.17 16.62
CA GLY A 257 -7.17 -9.74 17.94
C GLY A 257 -6.41 -11.05 17.94
N ASP A 258 -6.10 -11.64 16.79
CA ASP A 258 -5.24 -12.79 16.70
C ASP A 258 -3.85 -12.52 17.30
N SER A 259 -3.30 -13.51 18.01
CA SER A 259 -1.95 -13.41 18.56
C SER A 259 -0.89 -13.44 17.47
N VAL A 260 0.21 -12.72 17.70
CA VAL A 260 1.38 -12.71 16.82
C VAL A 260 2.59 -13.21 17.59
N ILE A 261 3.30 -14.18 17.02
CA ILE A 261 4.49 -14.80 17.62
C ILE A 261 5.63 -14.74 16.60
N ILE A 262 6.78 -14.24 17.04
CA ILE A 262 8.03 -14.25 16.26
C ILE A 262 8.69 -15.60 16.47
N GLU A 263 8.98 -16.32 15.37
CA GLU A 263 9.62 -17.65 15.36
C GLU A 263 11.12 -17.55 14.99
#